data_1d9a340f8e22bcc56f87f1bad6306ad9
#
_entry.id   1d9a340f8e22bcc56f87f1bad6306ad9
#
_cell.length_a   1.000
_cell.length_b   1.000
_cell.length_c   1.000
_cell.angle_alpha   90.00
_cell.angle_beta   90.00
_cell.angle_gamma   90.00
#
_symmetry.space_group_name_H-M   'P 1'
#
loop_
_entity.id
_entity.type
_entity.pdbx_description
1 polymer ?
#
loop_
_entity_poly.entity_id
_entity_poly.type
_entity_poly.pdbx_seq_one_letter_code
_entity_poly.pdbx_strand_id
1 'polypeptide(L)'
;MAEEKIVRVWCDGCYDMVHFGHANQLRQAKQMGNKLIVGVHTDEEITKHKGPPVFNEQERYRMVRGIKWVDEVVEGAPYSTTVKTLDQYNCDFCVHGNDITLTADGIDTYAEVKKAGRYKECERTAGVSTTDLVGRMLLLTRSHHNLNDELDLVSRERTESLSTDSDSHSPWTRVSRFLPSTQTIMQFAEGRPPAPNDIIVYVCGSFDLFHIGHLSFLEEARKLGDYLIIGIYSDNIVNEYKGNNYPIMSLHERVLSVLSFKPASEVVIGAPYSITQELIDRFRINIVVQGNRVQHHPTIDDIDPYEVPKQLGIYKPVDSKNDETTEGIVDRIINHRRVFEKRNAKKEKKEIAAYKALQKLKEEKCSHGSSGTNEVICIEDPK
;
A
#
# COMPACT_ATOMS: atom_id res chain seq x y z
N MET A 1 4.03 26.07 29.85
CA MET A 1 3.46 25.35 28.70
C MET A 1 3.03 24.00 29.26
N ALA A 2 1.77 23.63 29.15
CA ALA A 2 1.35 22.29 29.56
C ALA A 2 2.08 21.26 28.67
N GLU A 3 2.73 20.29 29.25
CA GLU A 3 3.29 19.15 28.51
C GLU A 3 2.13 18.48 27.76
N GLU A 4 2.21 18.44 26.46
CA GLU A 4 1.21 17.77 25.62
C GLU A 4 1.28 16.28 25.93
N LYS A 5 0.18 15.71 26.43
CA LYS A 5 0.11 14.29 26.78
C LYS A 5 0.40 13.45 25.54
N ILE A 6 1.49 12.69 25.57
CA ILE A 6 1.82 11.75 24.48
C ILE A 6 0.84 10.59 24.51
N VAL A 7 0.01 10.48 23.47
CA VAL A 7 -0.88 9.35 23.24
C VAL A 7 -0.19 8.33 22.37
N ARG A 8 0.07 7.13 22.93
CA ARG A 8 0.77 6.02 22.26
C ARG A 8 -0.24 5.01 21.76
N VAL A 9 -0.21 4.75 20.45
CA VAL A 9 -1.13 3.85 19.76
C VAL A 9 -0.41 2.57 19.38
N TRP A 10 -1.03 1.43 19.66
CA TRP A 10 -0.57 0.12 19.25
C TRP A 10 -1.33 -0.36 18.03
N CYS A 11 -0.60 -0.86 17.02
CA CYS A 11 -1.13 -1.71 15.95
C CYS A 11 -0.30 -2.97 15.89
N ASP A 12 -0.89 -4.08 15.49
CA ASP A 12 -0.15 -5.31 15.23
C ASP A 12 -0.67 -6.04 14.00
N GLY A 13 0.17 -6.89 13.44
CA GLY A 13 -0.22 -7.64 12.25
C GLY A 13 0.90 -8.47 11.63
N CYS A 14 0.53 -9.19 10.58
CA CYS A 14 1.48 -9.97 9.79
C CYS A 14 2.32 -9.08 8.87
N TYR A 15 1.69 -8.09 8.25
CA TYR A 15 2.31 -7.18 7.27
C TYR A 15 3.04 -7.93 6.15
N ASP A 16 2.48 -9.05 5.71
CA ASP A 16 3.00 -9.85 4.60
C ASP A 16 2.70 -9.16 3.28
N MET A 17 3.71 -8.99 2.42
CA MET A 17 3.61 -8.22 1.18
C MET A 17 2.97 -6.84 1.44
N VAL A 18 3.64 -6.00 2.20
CA VAL A 18 3.13 -4.67 2.58
C VAL A 18 2.63 -3.92 1.33
N HIS A 19 1.37 -3.50 1.39
CA HIS A 19 0.70 -2.74 0.34
C HIS A 19 0.05 -1.47 0.93
N PHE A 20 -0.42 -0.58 0.07
CA PHE A 20 -1.01 0.69 0.51
C PHE A 20 -2.20 0.54 1.48
N GLY A 21 -2.91 -0.59 1.45
CA GLY A 21 -3.98 -0.87 2.43
C GLY A 21 -3.46 -1.01 3.86
N HIS A 22 -2.33 -1.72 4.05
CA HIS A 22 -1.65 -1.75 5.35
C HIS A 22 -1.17 -0.35 5.77
N ALA A 23 -0.57 0.37 4.85
CA ALA A 23 -0.08 1.73 5.11
C ALA A 23 -1.21 2.69 5.47
N ASN A 24 -2.36 2.60 4.82
CA ASN A 24 -3.54 3.42 5.13
C ASN A 24 -4.11 3.12 6.53
N GLN A 25 -4.14 1.85 6.93
CA GLN A 25 -4.50 1.46 8.29
C GLN A 25 -3.57 2.16 9.31
N LEU A 26 -2.26 2.09 9.09
CA LEU A 26 -1.27 2.70 9.98
C LEU A 26 -1.37 4.23 9.97
N ARG A 27 -1.67 4.84 8.83
CA ARG A 27 -1.94 6.28 8.71
C ARG A 27 -3.14 6.71 9.56
N GLN A 28 -4.26 5.98 9.45
CA GLN A 28 -5.46 6.25 10.26
C GLN A 28 -5.17 6.08 11.76
N ALA A 29 -4.44 5.02 12.14
CA ALA A 29 -4.04 4.79 13.53
C ALA A 29 -3.14 5.91 14.06
N LYS A 30 -2.18 6.40 13.25
CA LYS A 30 -1.31 7.54 13.60
C LYS A 30 -2.10 8.82 13.88
N GLN A 31 -3.19 9.05 13.17
CA GLN A 31 -4.08 10.20 13.41
C GLN A 31 -4.84 10.15 14.75
N MET A 32 -4.90 8.98 15.39
CA MET A 32 -5.55 8.80 16.70
C MET A 32 -4.62 9.07 17.88
N GLY A 33 -3.31 9.31 17.62
CA GLY A 33 -2.34 9.59 18.67
C GLY A 33 -1.04 10.21 18.15
N ASN A 34 -0.15 10.57 19.09
CA ASN A 34 1.12 11.22 18.77
C ASN A 34 2.21 10.24 18.35
N LYS A 35 2.18 9.00 18.87
CA LYS A 35 3.20 7.98 18.62
C LYS A 35 2.57 6.65 18.25
N LEU A 36 2.95 6.09 17.09
CA LEU A 36 2.46 4.81 16.59
C LEU A 36 3.54 3.74 16.76
N ILE A 37 3.21 2.72 17.55
CA ILE A 37 4.01 1.53 17.80
C ILE A 37 3.37 0.36 17.04
N VAL A 38 4.17 -0.33 16.22
CA VAL A 38 3.66 -1.41 15.38
C VAL A 38 4.34 -2.72 15.71
N GLY A 39 3.55 -3.66 16.22
CA GLY A 39 3.96 -5.04 16.46
C GLY A 39 3.88 -5.87 15.18
N VAL A 40 4.96 -6.58 14.83
CA VAL A 40 5.00 -7.46 13.68
C VAL A 40 5.26 -8.89 14.14
N HIS A 41 4.37 -9.81 13.75
CA HIS A 41 4.45 -11.21 14.18
C HIS A 41 5.60 -11.96 13.52
N THR A 42 6.12 -13.02 14.19
CA THR A 42 7.12 -13.93 13.63
C THR A 42 6.53 -14.79 12.52
N ASP A 43 7.39 -15.39 11.71
CA ASP A 43 6.99 -16.37 10.68
C ASP A 43 6.33 -17.61 11.30
N GLU A 44 6.77 -18.01 12.49
CA GLU A 44 6.20 -19.13 13.23
C GLU A 44 4.74 -18.85 13.64
N GLU A 45 4.49 -17.70 14.26
CA GLU A 45 3.12 -17.30 14.66
C GLU A 45 2.19 -17.15 13.45
N ILE A 46 2.67 -16.56 12.33
CA ILE A 46 1.84 -16.44 11.13
C ILE A 46 1.52 -17.81 10.54
N THR A 47 2.52 -18.68 10.45
CA THR A 47 2.36 -20.04 9.89
C THR A 47 1.33 -20.84 10.67
N LYS A 48 1.37 -20.76 12.00
CA LYS A 48 0.42 -21.42 12.90
C LYS A 48 -1.03 -20.98 12.67
N HIS A 49 -1.27 -19.68 12.48
CA HIS A 49 -2.62 -19.13 12.45
C HIS A 49 -3.19 -18.89 11.04
N LYS A 50 -2.34 -18.51 10.08
CA LYS A 50 -2.74 -18.11 8.73
C LYS A 50 -2.09 -18.93 7.60
N GLY A 51 -1.06 -19.72 7.92
CA GLY A 51 -0.18 -20.38 6.95
C GLY A 51 1.04 -19.53 6.60
N PRO A 52 2.04 -20.11 5.87
CA PRO A 52 3.33 -19.48 5.68
C PRO A 52 3.21 -18.12 4.98
N PRO A 53 3.95 -17.09 5.44
CA PRO A 53 4.01 -15.80 4.77
C PRO A 53 4.83 -15.90 3.46
N VAL A 54 4.67 -14.92 2.58
CA VAL A 54 5.47 -14.76 1.36
C VAL A 54 6.82 -14.13 1.70
N PHE A 55 6.80 -13.08 2.52
CA PHE A 55 7.98 -12.40 3.03
C PHE A 55 8.38 -12.95 4.39
N ASN A 56 9.67 -13.20 4.58
CA ASN A 56 10.19 -13.59 5.89
C ASN A 56 10.06 -12.44 6.91
N GLU A 57 10.18 -12.75 8.19
CA GLU A 57 9.99 -11.77 9.26
C GLU A 57 10.95 -10.58 9.17
N GLN A 58 12.21 -10.78 8.73
CA GLN A 58 13.18 -9.69 8.61
C GLN A 58 12.79 -8.72 7.48
N GLU A 59 12.32 -9.23 6.34
CA GLU A 59 11.76 -8.42 5.25
C GLU A 59 10.56 -7.62 5.75
N ARG A 60 9.63 -8.25 6.48
CA ARG A 60 8.42 -7.62 7.00
C ARG A 60 8.73 -6.55 8.05
N TYR A 61 9.64 -6.82 9.00
CA TYR A 61 10.10 -5.84 9.99
C TYR A 61 10.72 -4.62 9.31
N ARG A 62 11.55 -4.84 8.32
CA ARG A 62 12.23 -3.78 7.58
C ARG A 62 11.24 -2.92 6.79
N MET A 63 10.27 -3.54 6.11
CA MET A 63 9.25 -2.84 5.35
C MET A 63 8.38 -1.97 6.26
N VAL A 64 7.91 -2.49 7.40
CA VAL A 64 7.09 -1.72 8.34
C VAL A 64 7.85 -0.52 8.93
N ARG A 65 9.15 -0.66 9.24
CA ARG A 65 9.99 0.47 9.67
C ARG A 65 10.09 1.59 8.64
N GLY A 66 10.04 1.23 7.37
CA GLY A 66 10.11 2.18 6.25
C GLY A 66 8.85 3.01 6.08
N ILE A 67 7.70 2.63 6.65
CA ILE A 67 6.42 3.35 6.49
C ILE A 67 6.46 4.69 7.22
N LYS A 68 5.98 5.77 6.55
CA LYS A 68 6.05 7.17 7.04
C LYS A 68 5.47 7.37 8.43
N TRP A 69 4.34 6.74 8.72
CA TRP A 69 3.57 6.96 9.95
C TRP A 69 4.04 6.12 11.13
N VAL A 70 4.94 5.16 10.92
CA VAL A 70 5.46 4.27 11.96
C VAL A 70 6.62 4.93 12.69
N ASP A 71 6.44 5.12 13.99
CA ASP A 71 7.48 5.67 14.86
C ASP A 71 8.36 4.58 15.45
N GLU A 72 7.78 3.43 15.81
CA GLU A 72 8.48 2.36 16.49
C GLU A 72 7.97 0.99 16.02
N VAL A 73 8.86 0.03 15.83
CA VAL A 73 8.51 -1.36 15.44
C VAL A 73 8.93 -2.30 16.55
N VAL A 74 8.00 -3.15 16.97
CA VAL A 74 8.22 -4.25 17.88
C VAL A 74 8.28 -5.55 17.08
N GLU A 75 9.45 -6.14 17.01
CA GLU A 75 9.68 -7.42 16.35
C GLU A 75 9.21 -8.58 17.21
N GLY A 76 8.64 -9.60 16.59
CA GLY A 76 8.17 -10.79 17.30
C GLY A 76 6.98 -10.50 18.24
N ALA A 77 6.12 -9.55 17.87
CA ALA A 77 4.92 -9.26 18.66
C ALA A 77 4.01 -10.48 18.76
N PRO A 78 3.33 -10.66 19.91
CA PRO A 78 2.39 -11.78 20.10
C PRO A 78 1.23 -11.69 19.12
N TYR A 79 0.69 -12.83 18.69
CA TYR A 79 -0.42 -12.88 17.74
C TYR A 79 -1.75 -12.33 18.32
N SER A 80 -1.92 -12.39 19.64
CA SER A 80 -3.08 -11.82 20.34
C SER A 80 -2.64 -10.64 21.19
N THR A 81 -3.26 -9.48 21.00
CA THR A 81 -2.99 -8.29 21.80
C THR A 81 -3.78 -8.31 23.08
N THR A 82 -3.07 -8.33 24.22
CA THR A 82 -3.62 -8.30 25.58
C THR A 82 -3.41 -6.92 26.23
N VAL A 83 -4.10 -6.66 27.36
CA VAL A 83 -3.84 -5.47 28.19
C VAL A 83 -2.38 -5.44 28.65
N LYS A 84 -1.82 -6.61 29.00
CA LYS A 84 -0.40 -6.73 29.38
C LYS A 84 0.55 -6.29 28.23
N THR A 85 0.20 -6.63 26.99
CA THR A 85 0.97 -6.17 25.81
C THR A 85 0.97 -4.65 25.72
N LEU A 86 -0.20 -4.02 25.85
CA LEU A 86 -0.31 -2.57 25.81
C LEU A 86 0.50 -1.89 26.94
N ASP A 87 0.43 -2.44 28.15
CA ASP A 87 1.15 -1.91 29.30
C ASP A 87 2.66 -2.08 29.18
N GLN A 88 3.12 -3.22 28.63
CA GLN A 88 4.54 -3.48 28.36
C GLN A 88 5.16 -2.43 27.44
N TYR A 89 4.43 -1.98 26.41
CA TYR A 89 4.89 -0.99 25.44
C TYR A 89 4.39 0.43 25.73
N ASN A 90 3.77 0.64 26.90
CA ASN A 90 3.20 1.91 27.35
C ASN A 90 2.23 2.50 26.32
N CYS A 91 1.39 1.68 25.68
CA CYS A 91 0.41 2.12 24.72
C CYS A 91 -0.94 2.39 25.40
N ASP A 92 -1.62 3.47 25.06
CA ASP A 92 -2.92 3.83 25.64
C ASP A 92 -4.03 2.90 25.13
N PHE A 93 -4.02 2.58 23.85
CA PHE A 93 -5.00 1.70 23.21
C PHE A 93 -4.44 1.04 21.93
N CYS A 94 -5.14 -0.01 21.49
CA CYS A 94 -4.90 -0.73 20.25
C CYS A 94 -5.85 -0.22 19.14
N VAL A 95 -5.36 -0.13 17.90
CA VAL A 95 -6.15 0.16 16.70
C VAL A 95 -6.00 -0.98 15.70
N HIS A 96 -7.12 -1.50 15.21
CA HIS A 96 -7.15 -2.49 14.14
C HIS A 96 -8.24 -2.16 13.11
N GLY A 97 -8.17 -2.78 11.94
CA GLY A 97 -9.24 -2.67 10.93
C GLY A 97 -10.57 -3.27 11.44
N ASN A 98 -11.67 -2.90 10.81
CA ASN A 98 -13.00 -3.40 11.13
C ASN A 98 -13.24 -4.86 10.68
N ASP A 99 -12.19 -5.61 10.34
CA ASP A 99 -12.22 -7.04 10.07
C ASP A 99 -11.96 -7.87 11.33
N ILE A 100 -12.65 -9.01 11.43
CA ILE A 100 -12.48 -9.91 12.57
C ILE A 100 -11.24 -10.76 12.40
N THR A 101 -10.29 -10.64 13.31
CA THR A 101 -9.09 -11.49 13.34
C THR A 101 -9.22 -12.54 14.44
N LEU A 102 -9.16 -13.80 14.02
CA LEU A 102 -9.31 -14.96 14.92
C LEU A 102 -8.00 -15.76 15.01
N THR A 103 -7.74 -16.32 16.19
CA THR A 103 -6.71 -17.35 16.38
C THR A 103 -7.07 -18.62 15.60
N ALA A 104 -6.17 -19.61 15.58
CA ALA A 104 -6.46 -20.94 15.01
C ALA A 104 -7.66 -21.60 15.66
N ASP A 105 -7.88 -21.35 16.96
CA ASP A 105 -8.97 -21.91 17.78
C ASP A 105 -10.27 -21.08 17.71
N GLY A 106 -10.30 -20.03 16.88
CA GLY A 106 -11.49 -19.21 16.66
C GLY A 106 -11.74 -18.11 17.70
N ILE A 107 -10.76 -17.77 18.53
CA ILE A 107 -10.87 -16.71 19.55
C ILE A 107 -10.51 -15.36 18.92
N ASP A 108 -11.26 -14.30 19.22
CA ASP A 108 -10.93 -12.93 18.80
C ASP A 108 -9.62 -12.48 19.45
N THR A 109 -8.64 -12.13 18.62
CA THR A 109 -7.28 -11.73 19.05
C THR A 109 -7.25 -10.43 19.86
N TYR A 110 -8.34 -9.66 19.85
CA TYR A 110 -8.49 -8.39 20.56
C TYR A 110 -9.55 -8.42 21.67
N ALA A 111 -10.11 -9.60 22.00
CA ALA A 111 -11.21 -9.72 22.97
C ALA A 111 -10.91 -9.05 24.32
N GLU A 112 -9.69 -9.22 24.84
CA GLU A 112 -9.27 -8.68 26.13
C GLU A 112 -9.21 -7.15 26.12
N VAL A 113 -8.56 -6.55 25.10
CA VAL A 113 -8.43 -5.08 25.00
C VAL A 113 -9.75 -4.41 24.66
N LYS A 114 -10.65 -5.09 23.92
CA LYS A 114 -12.03 -4.64 23.69
C LYS A 114 -12.81 -4.57 25.01
N LYS A 115 -12.73 -5.62 25.83
CA LYS A 115 -13.37 -5.66 27.16
C LYS A 115 -12.83 -4.59 28.11
N ALA A 116 -11.53 -4.27 27.99
CA ALA A 116 -10.88 -3.23 28.78
C ALA A 116 -11.17 -1.79 28.30
N GLY A 117 -11.90 -1.60 27.19
CA GLY A 117 -12.16 -0.29 26.60
C GLY A 117 -10.93 0.36 25.96
N ARG A 118 -9.87 -0.42 25.67
CA ARG A 118 -8.60 0.01 25.09
C ARG A 118 -8.44 -0.46 23.64
N TYR A 119 -9.52 -0.41 22.87
CA TYR A 119 -9.56 -0.82 21.46
C TYR A 119 -10.33 0.22 20.63
N LYS A 120 -9.82 0.53 19.45
CA LYS A 120 -10.48 1.37 18.45
C LYS A 120 -10.42 0.71 17.09
N GLU A 121 -11.35 1.04 16.23
CA GLU A 121 -11.40 0.53 14.86
C GLU A 121 -11.05 1.63 13.86
N CYS A 122 -10.42 1.23 12.76
CA CYS A 122 -10.24 2.05 11.57
C CYS A 122 -10.85 1.35 10.36
N GLU A 123 -11.16 2.11 9.33
CA GLU A 123 -11.76 1.56 8.11
C GLU A 123 -10.74 0.77 7.30
N ARG A 124 -11.14 -0.44 6.87
CA ARG A 124 -10.35 -1.24 5.95
C ARG A 124 -10.37 -0.62 4.56
N THR A 125 -9.20 -0.52 3.94
CA THR A 125 -9.08 -0.07 2.56
C THR A 125 -9.63 -1.13 1.61
N ALA A 126 -10.63 -0.76 0.82
CA ALA A 126 -11.22 -1.64 -0.17
C ALA A 126 -10.27 -1.85 -1.37
N GLY A 127 -10.44 -2.96 -2.08
CA GLY A 127 -9.81 -3.23 -3.37
C GLY A 127 -8.35 -3.72 -3.33
N VAL A 128 -7.75 -3.92 -2.15
CA VAL A 128 -6.39 -4.49 -2.04
C VAL A 128 -6.27 -5.44 -0.86
N SER A 129 -5.65 -6.59 -1.10
CA SER A 129 -5.25 -7.53 -0.06
C SER A 129 -4.05 -8.37 -0.52
N THR A 130 -3.28 -8.91 0.44
CA THR A 130 -2.21 -9.88 0.14
C THR A 130 -2.75 -11.07 -0.66
N THR A 131 -3.96 -11.54 -0.36
CA THR A 131 -4.61 -12.65 -1.08
C THR A 131 -4.88 -12.29 -2.55
N ASP A 132 -5.35 -11.09 -2.80
CA ASP A 132 -5.60 -10.58 -4.15
C ASP A 132 -4.28 -10.45 -4.94
N LEU A 133 -3.23 -9.87 -4.36
CA LEU A 133 -1.93 -9.75 -5.00
C LEU A 133 -1.32 -11.12 -5.33
N VAL A 134 -1.38 -12.09 -4.40
CA VAL A 134 -0.96 -13.48 -4.65
C VAL A 134 -1.82 -14.10 -5.76
N GLY A 135 -3.13 -13.86 -5.76
CA GLY A 135 -4.04 -14.33 -6.81
C GLY A 135 -3.65 -13.79 -8.19
N ARG A 136 -3.37 -12.51 -8.32
CA ARG A 136 -2.92 -11.88 -9.57
C ARG A 136 -1.60 -12.50 -10.07
N MET A 137 -0.64 -12.76 -9.20
CA MET A 137 0.62 -13.43 -9.56
C MET A 137 0.44 -14.89 -9.99
N LEU A 138 -0.47 -15.63 -9.36
CA LEU A 138 -0.78 -16.99 -9.77
C LEU A 138 -1.49 -17.06 -11.13
N LEU A 139 -2.08 -15.96 -11.58
CA LEU A 139 -2.72 -15.81 -12.88
C LEU A 139 -1.77 -15.26 -13.96
N LEU A 140 -0.51 -14.98 -13.66
CA LEU A 140 0.50 -14.43 -14.60
C LEU A 140 0.66 -15.21 -15.90
N THR A 141 0.25 -16.47 -15.94
CA THR A 141 0.26 -17.31 -17.17
C THR A 141 -0.90 -17.02 -18.12
N ARG A 142 -1.82 -16.10 -17.77
CA ARG A 142 -2.97 -15.71 -18.62
C ARG A 142 -2.81 -14.24 -19.02
N SER A 143 -3.04 -13.96 -20.30
CA SER A 143 -2.99 -12.60 -20.87
C SER A 143 -4.16 -11.75 -20.36
N HIS A 144 -3.97 -11.02 -19.27
CA HIS A 144 -5.00 -10.13 -18.71
C HIS A 144 -5.13 -8.81 -19.48
N HIS A 145 -4.07 -8.37 -20.14
CA HIS A 145 -4.07 -7.10 -20.86
C HIS A 145 -4.81 -7.14 -22.19
N ASN A 146 -5.11 -8.33 -22.75
CA ASN A 146 -5.93 -8.44 -23.96
C ASN A 146 -7.45 -8.26 -23.69
N LEU A 147 -7.86 -8.11 -22.42
CA LEU A 147 -9.25 -7.83 -22.03
C LEU A 147 -9.53 -6.33 -21.84
N ASN A 148 -8.52 -5.47 -22.03
CA ASN A 148 -8.65 -4.03 -21.78
C ASN A 148 -9.62 -3.33 -22.74
N ASP A 149 -9.86 -3.84 -23.95
CA ASP A 149 -10.84 -3.23 -24.87
C ASP A 149 -12.29 -3.39 -24.39
N GLU A 150 -12.63 -4.49 -23.70
CA GLU A 150 -13.98 -4.67 -23.15
C GLU A 150 -14.14 -4.03 -21.75
N LEU A 151 -13.10 -4.08 -20.92
CA LEU A 151 -13.12 -3.44 -19.60
C LEU A 151 -13.03 -1.90 -19.68
N ASP A 152 -12.38 -1.35 -20.70
CA ASP A 152 -12.42 0.08 -20.99
C ASP A 152 -13.81 0.54 -21.41
N LEU A 153 -14.62 -0.30 -22.07
CA LEU A 153 -16.02 -0.01 -22.36
C LEU A 153 -16.85 -0.02 -21.07
N VAL A 154 -16.69 -1.02 -20.21
CA VAL A 154 -17.41 -1.11 -18.93
C VAL A 154 -16.95 -0.03 -17.94
N SER A 155 -15.67 0.35 -17.95
CA SER A 155 -15.19 1.48 -17.14
C SER A 155 -15.65 2.84 -17.70
N ARG A 156 -15.81 2.97 -19.02
CA ARG A 156 -16.42 4.14 -19.66
C ARG A 156 -17.90 4.26 -19.34
N GLU A 157 -18.67 3.18 -19.41
CA GLU A 157 -20.09 3.20 -19.01
C GLU A 157 -20.29 3.50 -17.53
N ARG A 158 -19.43 2.97 -16.63
CA ARG A 158 -19.43 3.35 -15.20
C ARG A 158 -19.00 4.80 -14.98
N THR A 159 -18.09 5.32 -15.79
CA THR A 159 -17.65 6.71 -15.71
C THR A 159 -18.75 7.66 -16.24
N GLU A 160 -19.51 7.25 -17.24
CA GLU A 160 -20.64 8.02 -17.76
C GLU A 160 -21.83 8.02 -16.79
N SER A 161 -22.10 6.91 -16.08
CA SER A 161 -23.14 6.88 -15.04
C SER A 161 -22.82 7.70 -13.79
N LEU A 162 -21.53 7.92 -13.50
CA LEU A 162 -21.07 8.81 -12.41
C LEU A 162 -20.99 10.29 -12.84
N SER A 163 -21.14 10.59 -14.12
CA SER A 163 -21.08 11.96 -14.65
C SER A 163 -22.39 12.75 -14.51
N THR A 164 -23.43 12.13 -13.97
CA THR A 164 -24.73 12.80 -13.73
C THR A 164 -24.85 13.44 -12.36
N ASP A 165 -23.85 13.30 -11.47
CA ASP A 165 -23.84 13.94 -10.18
C ASP A 165 -23.39 15.41 -10.32
N SER A 166 -24.31 16.34 -10.04
CA SER A 166 -24.15 17.80 -10.23
C SER A 166 -23.02 18.43 -9.41
N ASP A 167 -22.47 17.70 -8.43
CA ASP A 167 -21.46 18.21 -7.49
C ASP A 167 -20.00 18.02 -7.96
N SER A 168 -19.80 17.41 -9.14
CA SER A 168 -18.46 17.07 -9.64
C SER A 168 -17.85 18.07 -10.63
N HIS A 169 -18.52 19.19 -10.92
CA HIS A 169 -18.05 20.19 -11.87
C HIS A 169 -17.42 21.41 -11.21
N SER A 170 -16.18 21.71 -11.61
CA SER A 170 -15.58 23.00 -11.25
C SER A 170 -16.27 24.14 -11.97
N PRO A 171 -16.75 25.16 -11.27
CA PRO A 171 -17.36 26.34 -11.89
C PRO A 171 -16.35 27.18 -12.68
N TRP A 172 -15.04 26.89 -12.55
CA TRP A 172 -13.97 27.77 -13.04
C TRP A 172 -13.19 27.25 -14.25
N THR A 173 -12.98 25.92 -14.34
CA THR A 173 -12.03 25.35 -15.31
C THR A 173 -12.64 24.37 -16.31
N ARG A 174 -13.91 24.02 -16.20
CA ARG A 174 -14.60 22.96 -16.97
C ARG A 174 -13.97 21.56 -16.83
N VAL A 175 -12.93 21.40 -16.01
CA VAL A 175 -12.29 20.13 -15.71
C VAL A 175 -12.19 20.05 -14.20
N SER A 176 -13.15 19.40 -13.57
CA SER A 176 -12.99 18.96 -12.21
C SER A 176 -13.44 17.54 -12.11
N ARG A 177 -12.55 16.71 -11.64
CA ARG A 177 -12.88 15.36 -11.28
C ARG A 177 -12.36 15.09 -9.89
N PHE A 178 -13.28 14.99 -8.99
CA PHE A 178 -13.02 14.47 -7.67
C PHE A 178 -13.06 12.95 -7.77
N LEU A 179 -11.98 12.34 -8.29
CA LEU A 179 -11.83 10.90 -8.26
C LEU A 179 -11.47 10.50 -6.82
N PRO A 180 -12.16 9.50 -6.23
CA PRO A 180 -11.79 8.97 -4.90
C PRO A 180 -10.30 8.60 -4.81
N SER A 181 -9.70 8.12 -5.90
CA SER A 181 -8.29 7.87 -6.06
C SER A 181 -7.41 9.11 -5.84
N THR A 182 -7.82 10.28 -6.31
CA THR A 182 -7.09 11.54 -6.12
C THR A 182 -7.07 11.95 -4.65
N GLN A 183 -8.21 11.83 -3.95
CA GLN A 183 -8.27 12.11 -2.51
C GLN A 183 -7.34 11.21 -1.72
N THR A 184 -7.31 9.92 -2.04
CA THR A 184 -6.42 8.97 -1.37
C THR A 184 -4.95 9.32 -1.64
N ILE A 185 -4.57 9.66 -2.87
CA ILE A 185 -3.21 10.11 -3.20
C ILE A 185 -2.84 11.34 -2.36
N MET A 186 -3.72 12.34 -2.29
CA MET A 186 -3.47 13.55 -1.50
C MET A 186 -3.28 13.27 0.00
N GLN A 187 -4.02 12.30 0.56
CA GLN A 187 -3.85 11.86 1.95
C GLN A 187 -2.49 11.19 2.22
N PHE A 188 -1.89 10.58 1.20
CA PHE A 188 -0.57 9.93 1.29
C PHE A 188 0.56 10.89 0.95
N ALA A 189 0.29 11.97 0.23
CA ALA A 189 1.26 12.98 -0.19
C ALA A 189 1.56 13.99 0.92
N GLU A 190 1.86 13.50 2.13
CA GLU A 190 2.29 14.36 3.25
C GLU A 190 3.77 14.71 3.08
N GLY A 191 4.08 16.00 3.15
CA GLY A 191 5.46 16.44 3.06
C GLY A 191 5.58 17.96 2.88
N ARG A 192 6.81 18.44 2.85
CA ARG A 192 7.12 19.83 2.52
C ARG A 192 7.41 19.99 1.03
N PRO A 193 7.16 21.15 0.43
CA PRO A 193 7.70 21.44 -0.90
C PRO A 193 9.25 21.54 -0.85
N PRO A 194 9.95 21.37 -1.99
CA PRO A 194 11.39 21.52 -2.03
C PRO A 194 11.80 22.97 -1.72
N ALA A 195 12.79 23.16 -0.86
CA ALA A 195 13.36 24.46 -0.57
C ALA A 195 14.23 24.94 -1.76
N PRO A 196 14.50 26.26 -1.88
CA PRO A 196 15.28 26.80 -3.00
C PRO A 196 16.69 26.19 -3.17
N ASN A 197 17.32 25.78 -2.05
CA ASN A 197 18.67 25.23 -2.01
C ASN A 197 18.70 23.70 -1.84
N ASP A 198 17.55 23.02 -1.84
CA ASP A 198 17.52 21.56 -1.75
C ASP A 198 18.19 20.93 -2.97
N ILE A 199 19.01 19.93 -2.74
CA ILE A 199 19.53 19.04 -3.78
C ILE A 199 18.41 18.06 -4.11
N ILE A 200 17.87 18.18 -5.35
CA ILE A 200 16.78 17.34 -5.84
C ILE A 200 17.33 16.12 -6.54
N VAL A 201 17.01 14.96 -6.01
CA VAL A 201 17.34 13.66 -6.57
C VAL A 201 16.13 13.10 -7.29
N TYR A 202 16.33 12.56 -8.49
CA TYR A 202 15.28 11.91 -9.27
C TYR A 202 15.62 10.45 -9.52
N VAL A 203 14.64 9.59 -9.33
CA VAL A 203 14.66 8.18 -9.72
C VAL A 203 13.40 7.85 -10.51
N CYS A 204 13.43 6.86 -11.39
CA CYS A 204 12.23 6.40 -12.09
C CYS A 204 12.21 4.88 -12.21
N GLY A 205 11.01 4.32 -12.36
CA GLY A 205 10.81 2.88 -12.47
C GLY A 205 9.36 2.42 -12.39
N SER A 206 9.18 1.11 -12.42
CA SER A 206 7.86 0.48 -12.24
C SER A 206 7.42 0.49 -10.78
N PHE A 207 8.32 0.20 -9.86
CA PHE A 207 8.07 0.01 -8.42
C PHE A 207 6.90 -0.95 -8.14
N ASP A 208 6.80 -1.99 -8.96
CA ASP A 208 5.75 -3.00 -8.86
C ASP A 208 6.00 -3.94 -7.67
N LEU A 209 4.93 -4.34 -6.94
CA LEU A 209 5.03 -5.14 -5.71
C LEU A 209 6.07 -4.56 -4.74
N PHE A 210 5.96 -3.29 -4.41
CA PHE A 210 6.98 -2.56 -3.64
C PHE A 210 7.57 -3.40 -2.49
N HIS A 211 8.88 -3.65 -2.53
CA HIS A 211 9.58 -4.59 -1.67
C HIS A 211 10.88 -4.01 -1.09
N ILE A 212 11.56 -4.78 -0.27
CA ILE A 212 12.78 -4.36 0.44
C ILE A 212 13.89 -3.90 -0.50
N GLY A 213 14.02 -4.49 -1.70
CA GLY A 213 14.97 -4.04 -2.73
C GLY A 213 14.68 -2.61 -3.19
N HIS A 214 13.41 -2.28 -3.45
CA HIS A 214 12.99 -0.92 -3.77
C HIS A 214 13.22 0.05 -2.61
N LEU A 215 12.84 -0.34 -1.38
CA LEU A 215 13.04 0.50 -0.20
C LEU A 215 14.53 0.82 0.01
N SER A 216 15.40 -0.19 -0.05
CA SER A 216 16.84 0.00 0.11
C SER A 216 17.43 0.89 -0.99
N PHE A 217 16.98 0.74 -2.23
CA PHE A 217 17.38 1.61 -3.34
C PHE A 217 16.97 3.08 -3.09
N LEU A 218 15.72 3.31 -2.69
CA LEU A 218 15.24 4.66 -2.41
C LEU A 218 15.95 5.30 -1.22
N GLU A 219 16.30 4.53 -0.19
CA GLU A 219 17.07 5.02 0.95
C GLU A 219 18.50 5.42 0.55
N GLU A 220 19.17 4.64 -0.30
CA GLU A 220 20.50 5.00 -0.81
C GLU A 220 20.42 6.22 -1.75
N ALA A 221 19.42 6.30 -2.62
CA ALA A 221 19.19 7.48 -3.45
C ALA A 221 18.92 8.74 -2.60
N ARG A 222 18.13 8.62 -1.53
CA ARG A 222 17.80 9.74 -0.62
C ARG A 222 19.01 10.34 0.09
N LYS A 223 20.06 9.56 0.30
CA LYS A 223 21.33 10.04 0.91
C LYS A 223 22.09 11.01 0.00
N LEU A 224 21.78 11.08 -1.28
CA LEU A 224 22.46 11.92 -2.26
C LEU A 224 21.91 13.34 -2.33
N GLY A 225 20.79 13.63 -1.66
CA GLY A 225 20.21 14.97 -1.67
C GLY A 225 19.13 15.15 -0.61
N ASP A 226 18.49 16.32 -0.65
CA ASP A 226 17.56 16.78 0.36
C ASP A 226 16.09 16.50 0.01
N TYR A 227 15.82 16.21 -1.26
CA TYR A 227 14.48 15.98 -1.78
C TYR A 227 14.50 14.88 -2.85
N LEU A 228 13.74 13.80 -2.63
CA LEU A 228 13.70 12.66 -3.56
C LEU A 228 12.37 12.65 -4.32
N ILE A 229 12.45 12.84 -5.63
CA ILE A 229 11.32 12.71 -6.57
C ILE A 229 11.38 11.34 -7.22
N ILE A 230 10.25 10.64 -7.24
CA ILE A 230 10.15 9.30 -7.78
C ILE A 230 9.18 9.28 -8.96
N GLY A 231 9.70 9.08 -10.16
CA GLY A 231 8.92 8.88 -11.38
C GLY A 231 8.38 7.45 -11.46
N ILE A 232 7.04 7.29 -11.53
CA ILE A 232 6.40 5.98 -11.67
C ILE A 232 5.86 5.84 -13.08
N TYR A 233 6.34 4.85 -13.81
CA TYR A 233 5.92 4.57 -15.19
C TYR A 233 4.45 4.14 -15.25
N SER A 234 3.74 4.54 -16.32
CA SER A 234 2.39 4.04 -16.62
C SER A 234 2.40 2.53 -16.83
N ASP A 235 1.22 1.90 -16.71
CA ASP A 235 1.10 0.45 -16.89
C ASP A 235 1.51 0.03 -18.30
N ASN A 236 1.17 0.82 -19.32
CA ASN A 236 1.57 0.55 -20.71
C ASN A 236 3.09 0.54 -20.89
N ILE A 237 3.81 1.53 -20.36
CA ILE A 237 5.27 1.58 -20.40
C ILE A 237 5.87 0.35 -19.71
N VAL A 238 5.35 -0.01 -18.52
CA VAL A 238 5.86 -1.19 -17.79
C VAL A 238 5.61 -2.47 -18.59
N ASN A 239 4.42 -2.61 -19.17
CA ASN A 239 4.09 -3.79 -19.98
C ASN A 239 4.96 -3.89 -21.23
N GLU A 240 5.26 -2.77 -21.89
CA GLU A 240 6.08 -2.71 -23.10
C GLU A 240 7.50 -3.25 -22.88
N TYR A 241 8.17 -2.86 -21.78
CA TYR A 241 9.55 -3.32 -21.54
C TYR A 241 9.66 -4.61 -20.72
N LYS A 242 8.65 -4.96 -19.87
CA LYS A 242 8.66 -6.21 -19.10
C LYS A 242 7.92 -7.34 -19.79
N GLY A 243 6.91 -7.03 -20.59
CA GLY A 243 6.03 -8.01 -21.21
C GLY A 243 5.15 -8.77 -20.24
N ASN A 244 4.55 -9.88 -20.70
CA ASN A 244 3.66 -10.72 -19.91
C ASN A 244 2.53 -9.92 -19.22
N ASN A 245 2.19 -10.27 -17.98
CA ASN A 245 1.17 -9.61 -17.19
C ASN A 245 1.73 -8.57 -16.20
N TYR A 246 2.90 -8.00 -16.50
CA TYR A 246 3.42 -6.86 -15.76
C TYR A 246 2.81 -5.54 -16.26
N PRO A 247 2.55 -4.58 -15.36
CA PRO A 247 2.73 -4.66 -13.91
C PRO A 247 1.62 -5.48 -13.23
N ILE A 248 1.92 -6.09 -12.08
CA ILE A 248 0.97 -6.80 -11.21
C ILE A 248 0.01 -5.82 -10.53
N MET A 249 0.55 -4.68 -10.12
CA MET A 249 -0.17 -3.60 -9.48
C MET A 249 -0.43 -2.48 -10.47
N SER A 250 -1.65 -1.93 -10.47
CA SER A 250 -1.99 -0.76 -11.28
C SER A 250 -1.14 0.46 -10.90
N LEU A 251 -1.02 1.42 -11.80
CA LEU A 251 -0.30 2.67 -11.56
C LEU A 251 -0.72 3.33 -10.24
N HIS A 252 -2.01 3.38 -9.95
CA HIS A 252 -2.55 3.95 -8.73
C HIS A 252 -2.06 3.22 -7.46
N GLU A 253 -2.09 1.88 -7.46
CA GLU A 253 -1.60 1.06 -6.35
C GLU A 253 -0.10 1.24 -6.13
N ARG A 254 0.68 1.34 -7.21
CA ARG A 254 2.14 1.56 -7.16
C ARG A 254 2.49 2.95 -6.62
N VAL A 255 1.77 3.98 -7.04
CA VAL A 255 1.90 5.35 -6.51
C VAL A 255 1.65 5.40 -5.02
N LEU A 256 0.54 4.83 -4.54
CA LEU A 256 0.21 4.82 -3.11
C LEU A 256 1.22 4.00 -2.30
N SER A 257 1.71 2.89 -2.86
CA SER A 257 2.74 2.07 -2.21
C SER A 257 4.02 2.89 -2.01
N VAL A 258 4.53 3.55 -3.05
CA VAL A 258 5.74 4.38 -2.95
C VAL A 258 5.55 5.56 -1.99
N LEU A 259 4.42 6.28 -2.09
CA LEU A 259 4.10 7.40 -1.20
C LEU A 259 4.00 7.01 0.28
N SER A 260 3.79 5.75 0.58
CA SER A 260 3.70 5.25 1.96
C SER A 260 5.05 5.23 2.69
N PHE A 261 6.17 5.30 1.98
CA PHE A 261 7.49 5.10 2.56
C PHE A 261 8.27 6.39 2.79
N LYS A 262 9.05 6.41 3.87
CA LYS A 262 9.83 7.57 4.36
C LYS A 262 10.74 8.22 3.31
N PRO A 263 11.45 7.49 2.43
CA PRO A 263 12.37 8.12 1.49
C PRO A 263 11.66 9.01 0.45
N ALA A 264 10.40 8.72 0.11
CA ALA A 264 9.67 9.44 -0.94
C ALA A 264 9.24 10.83 -0.48
N SER A 265 9.75 11.87 -1.14
CA SER A 265 9.31 13.26 -0.92
C SER A 265 8.17 13.62 -1.87
N GLU A 266 8.28 13.23 -3.15
CA GLU A 266 7.29 13.51 -4.19
C GLU A 266 7.23 12.37 -5.21
N VAL A 267 6.09 12.19 -5.86
CA VAL A 267 5.89 11.21 -6.93
C VAL A 267 5.39 11.87 -8.19
N VAL A 268 6.06 11.60 -9.32
CA VAL A 268 5.59 11.95 -10.66
C VAL A 268 4.83 10.76 -11.24
N ILE A 269 3.52 10.92 -11.40
CA ILE A 269 2.61 9.87 -11.87
C ILE A 269 2.64 9.81 -13.39
N GLY A 270 2.88 8.63 -13.97
CA GLY A 270 2.98 8.46 -15.41
C GLY A 270 4.24 9.12 -15.98
N ALA A 271 5.36 9.01 -15.29
CA ALA A 271 6.64 9.54 -15.73
C ALA A 271 7.00 9.00 -17.14
N PRO A 272 7.61 9.82 -18.00
CA PRO A 272 8.08 9.36 -19.30
C PRO A 272 9.19 8.32 -19.14
N TYR A 273 9.28 7.39 -20.09
CA TYR A 273 10.33 6.36 -20.09
C TYR A 273 11.73 7.01 -20.17
N SER A 274 11.93 7.92 -21.10
CA SER A 274 13.18 8.67 -21.25
C SER A 274 13.16 9.96 -20.45
N ILE A 275 14.21 10.21 -19.69
CA ILE A 275 14.37 11.42 -18.88
C ILE A 275 14.77 12.57 -19.79
N THR A 276 13.84 13.50 -20.02
CA THR A 276 14.04 14.64 -20.93
C THR A 276 14.63 15.87 -20.22
N GLN A 277 15.24 16.78 -20.99
CA GLN A 277 15.70 18.09 -20.49
C GLN A 277 14.54 18.87 -19.85
N GLU A 278 13.35 18.85 -20.46
CA GLU A 278 12.16 19.53 -19.93
C GLU A 278 11.78 19.02 -18.52
N LEU A 279 11.84 17.70 -18.29
CA LEU A 279 11.56 17.12 -16.99
C LEU A 279 12.60 17.57 -15.95
N ILE A 280 13.89 17.59 -16.34
CA ILE A 280 15.00 18.03 -15.49
C ILE A 280 14.81 19.50 -15.08
N ASP A 281 14.52 20.37 -16.04
CA ASP A 281 14.35 21.80 -15.79
C ASP A 281 13.10 22.09 -14.97
N ARG A 282 11.99 21.43 -15.28
CA ARG A 282 10.70 21.61 -14.59
C ARG A 282 10.79 21.29 -13.11
N PHE A 283 11.46 20.19 -12.75
CA PHE A 283 11.62 19.77 -11.38
C PHE A 283 12.94 20.19 -10.74
N ARG A 284 13.77 20.95 -11.44
CA ARG A 284 15.11 21.43 -10.99
C ARG A 284 15.99 20.26 -10.51
N ILE A 285 16.01 19.15 -11.26
CA ILE A 285 16.70 17.93 -10.89
C ILE A 285 18.21 18.15 -10.91
N ASN A 286 18.87 17.89 -9.79
CA ASN A 286 20.34 18.01 -9.67
C ASN A 286 21.06 16.68 -9.91
N ILE A 287 20.43 15.56 -9.56
CA ILE A 287 21.01 14.22 -9.66
C ILE A 287 19.93 13.25 -10.13
N VAL A 288 20.26 12.47 -11.15
CA VAL A 288 19.42 11.35 -11.62
C VAL A 288 20.10 10.04 -11.21
N VAL A 289 19.35 9.17 -10.51
CA VAL A 289 19.89 7.95 -9.96
C VAL A 289 19.26 6.72 -10.60
N GLN A 290 20.10 5.76 -10.96
CA GLN A 290 19.71 4.42 -11.41
C GLN A 290 20.26 3.35 -10.48
N GLY A 291 19.47 2.30 -10.18
CA GLY A 291 19.97 1.12 -9.49
C GLY A 291 20.88 0.30 -10.41
N ASN A 292 22.07 -0.05 -9.94
CA ASN A 292 23.03 -0.83 -10.71
C ASN A 292 22.79 -2.35 -10.68
N ARG A 293 21.86 -2.83 -9.84
CA ARG A 293 21.47 -4.24 -9.73
C ARG A 293 20.35 -4.64 -10.68
N VAL A 294 19.78 -3.69 -11.40
CA VAL A 294 18.79 -3.97 -12.43
C VAL A 294 19.50 -4.67 -13.59
N GLN A 295 19.30 -5.97 -13.74
CA GLN A 295 19.73 -6.70 -14.93
C GLN A 295 19.12 -6.00 -16.15
N HIS A 296 19.81 -6.00 -17.26
CA HIS A 296 19.42 -5.34 -18.51
C HIS A 296 17.95 -5.59 -18.81
N HIS A 297 17.10 -4.61 -18.50
CA HIS A 297 15.75 -4.61 -19.04
C HIS A 297 15.86 -4.42 -20.55
N PRO A 298 15.10 -5.17 -21.35
CA PRO A 298 14.98 -4.85 -22.75
C PRO A 298 14.57 -3.37 -22.83
N THR A 299 15.35 -2.59 -23.55
CA THR A 299 15.07 -1.16 -23.77
C THR A 299 13.87 -1.06 -24.72
N ILE A 300 13.02 -0.09 -24.51
CA ILE A 300 11.98 0.25 -25.49
C ILE A 300 12.72 0.88 -26.70
N ASP A 301 12.59 0.27 -27.87
CA ASP A 301 13.19 0.73 -29.14
C ASP A 301 14.72 1.00 -29.08
N ASP A 302 15.46 0.24 -28.25
CA ASP A 302 16.90 0.43 -28.02
C ASP A 302 17.29 1.83 -27.47
N ILE A 303 16.33 2.59 -26.92
CA ILE A 303 16.55 3.92 -26.35
C ILE A 303 17.12 3.80 -24.94
N ASP A 304 18.26 4.45 -24.67
CA ASP A 304 18.78 4.64 -23.31
C ASP A 304 17.96 5.72 -22.58
N PRO A 305 17.15 5.38 -21.56
CA PRO A 305 16.33 6.36 -20.85
C PRO A 305 17.14 7.39 -20.07
N TYR A 306 18.43 7.15 -19.84
CA TYR A 306 19.33 8.02 -19.09
C TYR A 306 20.32 8.79 -19.98
N GLU A 307 20.13 8.83 -21.30
CA GLU A 307 21.05 9.49 -22.22
C GLU A 307 21.25 10.97 -21.87
N VAL A 308 20.18 11.74 -21.72
CA VAL A 308 20.25 13.18 -21.37
C VAL A 308 20.91 13.41 -20.02
N PRO A 309 20.56 12.73 -18.91
CA PRO A 309 21.28 12.85 -17.64
C PRO A 309 22.78 12.52 -17.72
N LYS A 310 23.17 11.54 -18.56
CA LYS A 310 24.58 11.20 -18.78
C LYS A 310 25.32 12.31 -19.52
N GLN A 311 24.71 12.89 -20.54
CA GLN A 311 25.28 14.03 -21.29
C GLN A 311 25.46 15.27 -20.42
N LEU A 312 24.53 15.51 -19.49
CA LEU A 312 24.58 16.62 -18.52
C LEU A 312 25.51 16.35 -17.31
N GLY A 313 26.06 15.15 -17.17
CA GLY A 313 26.93 14.78 -16.03
C GLY A 313 26.22 14.69 -14.70
N ILE A 314 24.89 14.59 -14.67
CA ILE A 314 24.06 14.47 -13.42
C ILE A 314 23.61 13.04 -13.14
N TYR A 315 24.00 12.08 -13.97
CA TYR A 315 23.68 10.66 -13.81
C TYR A 315 24.57 9.97 -12.77
N LYS A 316 23.98 9.17 -11.90
CA LYS A 316 24.70 8.43 -10.85
C LYS A 316 24.12 7.03 -10.65
N PRO A 317 24.89 5.95 -10.87
CA PRO A 317 24.48 4.60 -10.49
C PRO A 317 24.62 4.40 -8.97
N VAL A 318 23.67 3.67 -8.37
CA VAL A 318 23.66 3.38 -6.92
C VAL A 318 23.39 1.89 -6.69
N ASP A 319 24.13 1.31 -5.75
CA ASP A 319 23.92 -0.06 -5.30
C ASP A 319 22.93 -0.07 -4.11
N SER A 320 21.80 -0.74 -4.29
CA SER A 320 20.80 -0.93 -3.21
C SER A 320 21.29 -1.81 -2.07
N LYS A 321 22.37 -2.58 -2.26
CA LYS A 321 22.88 -3.61 -1.33
C LYS A 321 21.83 -4.67 -0.97
N ASN A 322 20.80 -4.81 -1.79
CA ASN A 322 19.73 -5.78 -1.62
C ASN A 322 19.39 -6.40 -2.97
N ASP A 323 19.34 -7.72 -3.02
CA ASP A 323 19.16 -8.49 -4.27
C ASP A 323 17.70 -8.87 -4.54
N GLU A 324 16.76 -8.50 -3.66
CA GLU A 324 15.34 -8.82 -3.85
C GLU A 324 14.77 -8.06 -5.04
N THR A 325 14.06 -8.78 -5.91
CA THR A 325 13.44 -8.25 -7.13
C THR A 325 11.96 -8.63 -7.20
N THR A 326 11.19 -7.91 -7.99
CA THR A 326 9.78 -8.24 -8.26
C THR A 326 9.66 -9.65 -8.84
N GLU A 327 10.55 -10.01 -9.77
CA GLU A 327 10.61 -11.34 -10.39
C GLU A 327 10.92 -12.43 -9.35
N GLY A 328 11.88 -12.18 -8.44
CA GLY A 328 12.21 -13.09 -7.34
C GLY A 328 11.02 -13.37 -6.42
N ILE A 329 10.20 -12.35 -6.13
CA ILE A 329 8.98 -12.50 -5.34
C ILE A 329 7.94 -13.35 -6.09
N VAL A 330 7.76 -13.08 -7.39
CA VAL A 330 6.85 -13.85 -8.24
C VAL A 330 7.28 -15.31 -8.31
N ASP A 331 8.56 -15.58 -8.53
CA ASP A 331 9.12 -16.95 -8.55
C ASP A 331 8.94 -17.66 -7.20
N ARG A 332 9.14 -16.95 -6.08
CA ARG A 332 8.89 -17.47 -4.73
C ARG A 332 7.44 -17.94 -4.57
N ILE A 333 6.46 -17.19 -5.10
CA ILE A 333 5.04 -17.54 -5.05
C ILE A 333 4.72 -18.70 -6.01
N ILE A 334 5.23 -18.67 -7.23
CA ILE A 334 5.00 -19.71 -8.24
C ILE A 334 5.57 -21.06 -7.78
N ASN A 335 6.80 -21.08 -7.25
CA ASN A 335 7.44 -22.28 -6.76
C ASN A 335 6.68 -22.91 -5.58
N HIS A 336 5.96 -22.12 -4.79
CA HIS A 336 5.14 -22.57 -3.68
C HIS A 336 3.64 -22.49 -3.97
N ARG A 337 3.25 -22.46 -5.23
CA ARG A 337 1.88 -22.23 -5.71
C ARG A 337 0.82 -23.01 -4.94
N ARG A 338 0.99 -24.33 -4.79
CA ARG A 338 0.00 -25.18 -4.09
C ARG A 338 -0.22 -24.78 -2.64
N VAL A 339 0.81 -24.30 -1.96
CA VAL A 339 0.74 -23.88 -0.57
C VAL A 339 -0.05 -22.59 -0.47
N PHE A 340 0.25 -21.62 -1.35
CA PHE A 340 -0.45 -20.33 -1.36
C PHE A 340 -1.89 -20.43 -1.86
N GLU A 341 -2.20 -21.28 -2.86
CA GLU A 341 -3.57 -21.56 -3.29
C GLU A 341 -4.40 -22.13 -2.14
N LYS A 342 -3.86 -23.10 -1.40
CA LYS A 342 -4.53 -23.69 -0.23
C LYS A 342 -4.74 -22.66 0.90
N ARG A 343 -3.76 -21.82 1.15
CA ARG A 343 -3.85 -20.71 2.12
C ARG A 343 -4.95 -19.72 1.73
N ASN A 344 -4.96 -19.28 0.47
CA ASN A 344 -5.92 -18.32 -0.05
C ASN A 344 -7.35 -18.87 0.01
N ALA A 345 -7.58 -20.11 -0.43
CA ALA A 345 -8.89 -20.76 -0.35
C ALA A 345 -9.43 -20.88 1.09
N LYS A 346 -8.53 -21.16 2.07
CA LYS A 346 -8.90 -21.19 3.49
C LYS A 346 -9.30 -19.80 4.02
N LYS A 347 -8.58 -18.75 3.59
CA LYS A 347 -8.85 -17.37 3.99
C LYS A 347 -10.16 -16.87 3.40
N GLU A 348 -10.39 -17.08 2.11
CA GLU A 348 -11.62 -16.72 1.41
C GLU A 348 -12.86 -17.34 2.07
N LYS A 349 -12.81 -18.62 2.41
CA LYS A 349 -13.90 -19.28 3.16
C LYS A 349 -14.18 -18.61 4.50
N LYS A 350 -13.14 -18.18 5.24
CA LYS A 350 -13.30 -17.47 6.52
C LYS A 350 -13.93 -16.07 6.31
N GLU A 351 -13.47 -15.34 5.30
CA GLU A 351 -14.01 -14.01 4.97
C GLU A 351 -15.48 -14.08 4.56
N ILE A 352 -15.87 -15.05 3.71
CA ILE A 352 -17.28 -15.30 3.34
C ILE A 352 -18.12 -15.65 4.58
N ALA A 353 -17.61 -16.49 5.47
CA ALA A 353 -18.33 -16.86 6.69
C ALA A 353 -18.52 -15.66 7.64
N ALA A 354 -17.48 -14.85 7.80
CA ALA A 354 -17.53 -13.62 8.60
C ALA A 354 -18.52 -12.59 8.01
N TYR A 355 -18.50 -12.40 6.70
CA TYR A 355 -19.43 -11.50 6.00
C TYR A 355 -20.90 -11.94 6.19
N LYS A 356 -21.19 -13.24 6.02
CA LYS A 356 -22.54 -13.79 6.27
C LYS A 356 -22.99 -13.63 7.71
N ALA A 357 -22.08 -13.80 8.68
CA ALA A 357 -22.39 -13.60 10.09
C ALA A 357 -22.71 -12.13 10.40
N LEU A 358 -21.96 -11.20 9.76
CA LEU A 358 -22.17 -9.75 9.92
C LEU A 358 -23.49 -9.29 9.30
N GLN A 359 -23.87 -9.85 8.15
CA GLN A 359 -25.18 -9.59 7.53
C GLN A 359 -26.32 -10.07 8.44
N LYS A 360 -26.25 -11.28 8.97
CA LYS A 360 -27.25 -11.77 9.92
C LYS A 360 -27.41 -10.87 11.14
N LEU A 361 -26.29 -10.42 11.73
CA LEU A 361 -26.33 -9.49 12.87
C LEU A 361 -26.96 -8.14 12.53
N LYS A 362 -26.75 -7.64 11.31
CA LYS A 362 -27.42 -6.42 10.83
C LYS A 362 -28.92 -6.63 10.66
N GLU A 363 -29.35 -7.74 10.08
CA GLU A 363 -30.75 -8.11 9.89
C GLU A 363 -31.47 -8.30 11.25
N GLU A 364 -30.83 -8.95 12.22
CA GLU A 364 -31.36 -9.13 13.59
C GLU A 364 -31.49 -7.79 14.32
N LYS A 365 -30.56 -6.86 14.16
CA LYS A 365 -30.66 -5.50 14.72
C LYS A 365 -31.79 -4.69 14.08
N CYS A 366 -32.00 -4.81 12.78
CA CYS A 366 -33.13 -4.15 12.09
C CYS A 366 -34.48 -4.75 12.51
N SER A 367 -34.56 -6.05 12.76
CA SER A 367 -35.82 -6.71 13.18
C SER A 367 -36.20 -6.44 14.65
N HIS A 368 -35.25 -6.10 15.51
CA HIS A 368 -35.52 -5.78 16.96
C HIS A 368 -35.70 -4.28 17.23
N GLY A 369 -35.47 -3.41 16.21
CA GLY A 369 -35.58 -1.94 16.31
C GLY A 369 -36.98 -1.35 16.11
N SER A 370 -38.05 -2.15 15.93
CA SER A 370 -39.39 -1.66 15.62
C SER A 370 -40.32 -1.46 16.83
N SER A 371 -39.75 -1.06 17.98
CA SER A 371 -40.56 -0.57 19.10
C SER A 371 -39.87 0.57 19.83
N GLY A 372 -39.95 1.77 19.28
CA GLY A 372 -39.43 2.99 19.91
C GLY A 372 -39.05 4.03 18.88
N THR A 373 -39.93 4.98 18.66
CA THR A 373 -39.84 6.22 17.89
C THR A 373 -38.42 6.78 17.80
N ASN A 374 -37.80 6.63 16.62
CA ASN A 374 -36.93 7.64 15.97
C ASN A 374 -36.64 7.16 14.54
N GLU A 375 -37.07 7.97 13.56
CA GLU A 375 -36.86 7.74 12.15
C GLU A 375 -35.37 7.69 11.85
N VAL A 376 -34.87 6.49 11.57
CA VAL A 376 -33.59 6.29 10.88
C VAL A 376 -33.94 5.89 9.45
N ILE A 377 -33.70 6.80 8.52
CA ILE A 377 -33.87 6.57 7.09
C ILE A 377 -32.97 5.41 6.67
N CYS A 378 -33.57 4.27 6.36
CA CYS A 378 -32.89 3.17 5.70
C CYS A 378 -32.69 3.57 4.23
N ILE A 379 -31.45 3.84 3.84
CA ILE A 379 -31.08 3.96 2.42
C ILE A 379 -30.99 2.52 1.90
N GLU A 380 -31.93 2.15 1.05
CA GLU A 380 -31.88 0.91 0.27
C GLU A 380 -30.80 1.04 -0.79
N ASP A 381 -29.82 0.14 -0.83
CA ASP A 381 -28.86 0.02 -1.90
C ASP A 381 -29.57 -0.43 -3.20
N PRO A 382 -29.35 0.25 -4.33
CA PRO A 382 -29.89 -0.18 -5.61
C PRO A 382 -29.16 -1.45 -6.10
N LYS A 383 -29.95 -2.33 -6.66
CA LYS A 383 -29.56 -3.62 -7.25
C LYS A 383 -28.54 -3.49 -8.37
#